data_56ff03777f77facc9e0881ab9269478e
#
_entry.id   56ff03777f77facc9e0881ab9269478e
#
_cell.length_a   1.000
_cell.length_b   1.000
_cell.length_c   1.000
_cell.angle_alpha   90.00
_cell.angle_beta   90.00
_cell.angle_gamma   90.00
#
_symmetry.space_group_name_H-M   'P 1'
#
loop_
_entity.id
_entity.type
_entity.pdbx_description
1 polymer ?
#
loop_
_entity_poly.entity_id
_entity_poly.type
_entity_poly.pdbx_seq_one_letter_code
_entity_poly.pdbx_strand_id
1 'polypeptide(L)'
;MKLFNSIKKWFGNQENLFYLFLFVLMVPNVVLCFTEPLPLVAKIANVLLPLGCYYLIMTLSRNCGKMLWILFLFVFFGAFQIVLLYLFGQSIIAVDMFLNLATTNSSEAMELLDNLLPALITIVILYIPALILGMISIVRKRMLSVRFIRRERRRAWVVLGAGLVSLGAAFLLDKKYEMTSDLYPVNVCYNVVLALSLIHI
;
A
#
# COMPACT_ATOMS: atom_id res chain seq x y z
N MET A 1 25.18 -20.09 11.17
CA MET A 1 26.07 -19.05 10.63
C MET A 1 25.87 -18.77 9.14
N LYS A 2 25.80 -19.78 8.24
CA LYS A 2 25.57 -19.59 6.79
C LYS A 2 24.23 -18.90 6.47
N LEU A 3 23.13 -19.28 7.11
CA LEU A 3 21.79 -18.70 6.90
C LEU A 3 21.76 -17.21 7.26
N PHE A 4 22.31 -16.81 8.40
CA PHE A 4 22.39 -15.43 8.85
C PHE A 4 23.17 -14.54 7.87
N ASN A 5 24.30 -15.05 7.35
CA ASN A 5 25.10 -14.34 6.36
C ASN A 5 24.33 -14.20 5.02
N SER A 6 23.56 -15.20 4.62
CA SER A 6 22.71 -15.16 3.43
C SER A 6 21.61 -14.11 3.56
N ILE A 7 20.91 -14.08 4.70
CA ILE A 7 19.88 -13.07 5.01
C ILE A 7 20.47 -11.67 5.01
N LYS A 8 21.61 -11.46 5.66
CA LYS A 8 22.29 -10.17 5.69
C LYS A 8 22.72 -9.71 4.30
N LYS A 9 23.18 -10.61 3.45
CA LYS A 9 23.53 -10.33 2.04
C LYS A 9 22.30 -9.96 1.23
N TRP A 10 21.17 -10.64 1.44
CA TRP A 10 19.90 -10.37 0.75
C TRP A 10 19.37 -8.97 1.06
N PHE A 11 19.28 -8.59 2.36
CA PHE A 11 18.90 -7.25 2.80
C PHE A 11 19.95 -6.18 2.50
N GLY A 12 21.19 -6.57 2.22
CA GLY A 12 22.25 -5.68 1.74
C GLY A 12 22.09 -5.27 0.29
N ASN A 13 21.37 -6.06 -0.52
CA ASN A 13 21.17 -5.80 -1.94
C ASN A 13 20.04 -4.81 -2.18
N GLN A 14 20.33 -3.68 -2.83
CA GLN A 14 19.36 -2.63 -3.11
C GLN A 14 18.27 -3.06 -4.10
N GLU A 15 18.57 -3.98 -5.01
CA GLU A 15 17.58 -4.52 -5.95
C GLU A 15 16.53 -5.35 -5.22
N ASN A 16 16.95 -6.16 -4.22
CA ASN A 16 16.02 -6.92 -3.39
C ASN A 16 15.15 -6.00 -2.52
N LEU A 17 15.74 -4.95 -1.96
CA LEU A 17 14.99 -3.96 -1.18
C LEU A 17 13.96 -3.22 -2.03
N PHE A 18 14.28 -2.91 -3.28
CA PHE A 18 13.34 -2.30 -4.21
C PHE A 18 12.08 -3.15 -4.38
N TYR A 19 12.23 -4.46 -4.62
CA TYR A 19 11.09 -5.36 -4.76
C TYR A 19 10.37 -5.62 -3.43
N LEU A 20 11.10 -5.67 -2.32
CA LEU A 20 10.49 -5.78 -0.98
C LEU A 20 9.59 -4.58 -0.69
N PHE A 21 10.05 -3.37 -0.97
CA PHE A 21 9.28 -2.15 -0.73
C PHE A 21 8.05 -2.08 -1.64
N LEU A 22 8.19 -2.49 -2.90
CA LEU A 22 7.08 -2.59 -3.82
C LEU A 22 6.04 -3.62 -3.33
N PHE A 23 6.49 -4.77 -2.84
CA PHE A 23 5.62 -5.78 -2.25
C PHE A 23 4.86 -5.23 -1.04
N VAL A 24 5.55 -4.57 -0.10
CA VAL A 24 4.94 -3.98 1.11
C VAL A 24 3.86 -2.95 0.75
N LEU A 25 4.11 -2.10 -0.25
CA LEU A 25 3.13 -1.14 -0.75
C LEU A 25 1.89 -1.81 -1.37
N MET A 26 2.06 -3.01 -1.94
CA MET A 26 0.99 -3.74 -2.62
C MET A 26 0.15 -4.63 -1.72
N VAL A 27 0.60 -4.88 -0.48
CA VAL A 27 -0.12 -5.79 0.45
C VAL A 27 -1.60 -5.44 0.59
N PRO A 28 -2.02 -4.17 0.83
CA PRO A 28 -3.43 -3.85 0.97
C PRO A 28 -4.25 -4.20 -0.29
N ASN A 29 -3.73 -3.88 -1.47
CA ASN A 29 -4.40 -4.18 -2.74
C ASN A 29 -4.58 -5.69 -2.96
N VAL A 30 -3.56 -6.47 -2.62
CA VAL A 30 -3.63 -7.93 -2.75
C VAL A 30 -4.63 -8.51 -1.76
N VAL A 31 -4.63 -8.07 -0.50
CA VAL A 31 -5.60 -8.53 0.51
C VAL A 31 -7.02 -8.18 0.08
N LEU A 32 -7.27 -6.94 -0.36
CA LEU A 32 -8.58 -6.49 -0.84
C LEU A 32 -9.12 -7.31 -2.02
N CYS A 33 -8.24 -7.86 -2.88
CA CYS A 33 -8.68 -8.77 -3.93
C CYS A 33 -9.37 -10.03 -3.43
N PHE A 34 -9.05 -10.47 -2.21
CA PHE A 34 -9.65 -11.66 -1.61
C PHE A 34 -10.86 -11.33 -0.73
N THR A 35 -10.89 -10.15 -0.12
CA THR A 35 -11.94 -9.76 0.82
C THR A 35 -13.11 -9.05 0.15
N GLU A 36 -12.87 -8.27 -0.92
CA GLU A 36 -13.93 -7.52 -1.58
C GLU A 36 -14.69 -8.34 -2.62
N PRO A 37 -16.04 -8.24 -2.65
CA PRO A 37 -16.90 -8.99 -3.59
C PRO A 37 -16.96 -8.32 -4.98
N LEU A 38 -15.78 -7.98 -5.55
CA LEU A 38 -15.69 -7.35 -6.86
C LEU A 38 -15.58 -8.37 -8.00
N PRO A 39 -16.04 -8.03 -9.22
CA PRO A 39 -15.78 -8.84 -10.41
C PRO A 39 -14.29 -9.02 -10.68
N LEU A 40 -13.93 -10.15 -11.30
CA LEU A 40 -12.53 -10.51 -11.54
C LEU A 40 -11.74 -9.41 -12.28
N VAL A 41 -12.37 -8.76 -13.25
CA VAL A 41 -11.72 -7.71 -14.04
C VAL A 41 -11.42 -6.48 -13.16
N ALA A 42 -12.35 -6.09 -12.28
CA ALA A 42 -12.14 -5.01 -11.31
C ALA A 42 -11.02 -5.36 -10.30
N LYS A 43 -10.99 -6.61 -9.82
CA LYS A 43 -9.88 -7.09 -8.95
C LYS A 43 -8.52 -7.01 -9.64
N ILE A 44 -8.44 -7.39 -10.91
CA ILE A 44 -7.21 -7.28 -11.71
C ILE A 44 -6.80 -5.80 -11.86
N ALA A 45 -7.76 -4.91 -12.17
CA ALA A 45 -7.51 -3.48 -12.25
C ALA A 45 -6.99 -2.91 -10.92
N ASN A 46 -7.60 -3.31 -9.79
CA ASN A 46 -7.24 -2.88 -8.43
C ASN A 46 -5.84 -3.36 -7.98
N VAL A 47 -5.28 -4.36 -8.65
CA VAL A 47 -3.88 -4.77 -8.41
C VAL A 47 -2.93 -4.12 -9.42
N LEU A 48 -3.22 -4.22 -10.72
CA LEU A 48 -2.28 -3.81 -11.76
C LEU A 48 -2.09 -2.30 -11.81
N LEU A 49 -3.15 -1.52 -11.63
CA LEU A 49 -3.05 -0.07 -11.71
C LEU A 49 -2.23 0.52 -10.55
N PRO A 50 -2.52 0.24 -9.27
CA PRO A 50 -1.67 0.71 -8.17
C PRO A 50 -0.25 0.16 -8.24
N LEU A 51 -0.07 -1.12 -8.63
CA LEU A 51 1.25 -1.70 -8.85
C LEU A 51 2.04 -0.90 -9.88
N GLY A 52 1.46 -0.58 -11.03
CA GLY A 52 2.10 0.23 -12.06
C GLY A 52 2.48 1.61 -11.56
N CYS A 53 1.60 2.27 -10.80
CA CYS A 53 1.83 3.57 -10.19
C CYS A 53 2.99 3.53 -9.18
N TYR A 54 2.93 2.64 -8.19
CA TYR A 54 3.98 2.50 -7.18
C TYR A 54 5.32 2.10 -7.83
N TYR A 55 5.27 1.17 -8.78
CA TYR A 55 6.47 0.74 -9.50
C TYR A 55 7.14 1.89 -10.23
N LEU A 56 6.35 2.70 -10.95
CA LEU A 56 6.87 3.86 -11.67
C LEU A 56 7.46 4.89 -10.70
N ILE A 57 6.75 5.24 -9.62
CA ILE A 57 7.21 6.15 -8.57
C ILE A 57 8.52 5.64 -7.97
N MET A 58 8.62 4.36 -7.63
CA MET A 58 9.85 3.75 -7.09
C MET A 58 11.06 3.88 -8.04
N THR A 59 10.85 4.04 -9.35
CA THR A 59 11.93 4.27 -10.32
C THR A 59 12.34 5.73 -10.51
N LEU A 60 11.68 6.69 -9.83
CA LEU A 60 12.02 8.12 -9.97
C LEU A 60 13.35 8.48 -9.30
N SER A 61 13.76 7.73 -8.28
CA SER A 61 15.04 7.93 -7.61
C SER A 61 15.90 6.66 -7.62
N ARG A 62 17.21 6.84 -7.57
CA ARG A 62 18.17 5.74 -7.41
C ARG A 62 18.23 5.21 -5.97
N ASN A 63 17.69 5.93 -5.00
CA ASN A 63 17.59 5.48 -3.60
C ASN A 63 16.15 5.01 -3.33
N CYS A 64 15.95 3.68 -3.28
CA CYS A 64 14.63 3.09 -3.05
C CYS A 64 14.06 3.41 -1.66
N GLY A 65 14.91 3.56 -0.64
CA GLY A 65 14.47 3.96 0.70
C GLY A 65 13.88 5.37 0.72
N LYS A 66 14.47 6.32 -0.05
CA LYS A 66 13.91 7.67 -0.19
C LYS A 66 12.51 7.62 -0.81
N MET A 67 12.30 6.78 -1.82
CA MET A 67 10.99 6.65 -2.46
C MET A 67 9.95 6.02 -1.53
N LEU A 68 10.34 5.01 -0.73
CA LEU A 68 9.45 4.44 0.29
C LEU A 68 9.01 5.52 1.31
N TRP A 69 9.92 6.37 1.77
CA TRP A 69 9.60 7.45 2.71
C TRP A 69 8.75 8.57 2.09
N ILE A 70 8.90 8.85 0.80
CA ILE A 70 8.00 9.73 0.05
C ILE A 70 6.59 9.13 0.00
N LEU A 71 6.49 7.81 -0.12
CA LEU A 71 5.22 7.07 -0.12
C LEU A 71 4.75 6.70 1.30
N PHE A 72 5.35 7.28 2.36
CA PHE A 72 5.02 6.94 3.76
C PHE A 72 3.53 7.05 4.06
N LEU A 73 2.85 8.05 3.51
CA LEU A 73 1.41 8.23 3.71
C LEU A 73 0.61 7.01 3.19
N PHE A 74 1.00 6.44 2.04
CA PHE A 74 0.37 5.23 1.52
C PHE A 74 0.72 3.98 2.33
N VAL A 75 1.93 3.91 2.91
CA VAL A 75 2.30 2.86 3.86
C VAL A 75 1.43 2.94 5.12
N PHE A 76 1.23 4.15 5.66
CA PHE A 76 0.38 4.40 6.82
C PHE A 76 -1.08 3.99 6.55
N PHE A 77 -1.67 4.46 5.46
CA PHE A 77 -3.04 4.08 5.10
C PHE A 77 -3.15 2.59 4.75
N GLY A 78 -2.10 1.98 4.20
CA GLY A 78 -2.05 0.53 3.98
C GLY A 78 -2.11 -0.25 5.30
N ALA A 79 -1.37 0.18 6.31
CA ALA A 79 -1.43 -0.38 7.65
C ALA A 79 -2.84 -0.20 8.26
N PHE A 80 -3.40 0.99 8.14
CA PHE A 80 -4.75 1.30 8.62
C PHE A 80 -5.82 0.45 7.92
N GLN A 81 -5.73 0.25 6.61
CA GLN A 81 -6.62 -0.63 5.85
C GLN A 81 -6.58 -2.08 6.37
N ILE A 82 -5.42 -2.59 6.73
CA ILE A 82 -5.28 -3.96 7.29
C ILE A 82 -5.94 -4.05 8.67
N VAL A 83 -5.83 -3.01 9.52
CA VAL A 83 -6.54 -2.94 10.80
C VAL A 83 -8.04 -3.01 10.59
N LEU A 84 -8.55 -2.20 9.67
CA LEU A 84 -9.99 -2.15 9.40
C LEU A 84 -10.54 -3.47 8.85
N LEU A 85 -9.80 -4.13 7.96
CA LEU A 85 -10.16 -5.46 7.48
C LEU A 85 -10.20 -6.50 8.60
N TYR A 86 -9.29 -6.39 9.56
CA TYR A 86 -9.29 -7.27 10.72
C TYR A 86 -10.49 -7.03 11.63
N LEU A 87 -10.88 -5.77 11.86
CA LEU A 87 -12.00 -5.40 12.70
C LEU A 87 -13.36 -5.74 12.10
N PHE A 88 -13.54 -5.45 10.83
CA PHE A 88 -14.82 -5.49 10.16
C PHE A 88 -14.97 -6.66 9.18
N GLY A 89 -13.89 -7.41 8.91
CA GLY A 89 -13.87 -8.57 8.01
C GLY A 89 -14.04 -8.24 6.54
N GLN A 90 -14.57 -7.10 6.22
CA GLN A 90 -14.85 -6.60 4.87
C GLN A 90 -14.76 -5.07 4.84
N SER A 91 -14.63 -4.55 3.67
CA SER A 91 -14.74 -3.18 3.25
C SER A 91 -13.44 -2.35 3.22
N ILE A 92 -13.43 -1.51 2.21
CA ILE A 92 -12.45 -0.47 1.99
C ILE A 92 -12.78 0.70 2.95
N ILE A 93 -11.78 1.44 3.35
CA ILE A 93 -11.91 2.58 4.26
C ILE A 93 -13.04 3.50 3.80
N ALA A 94 -14.05 3.67 4.65
CA ALA A 94 -15.19 4.56 4.43
C ALA A 94 -15.06 5.85 5.25
N VAL A 95 -15.81 6.89 4.86
CA VAL A 95 -15.81 8.20 5.57
C VAL A 95 -16.21 8.03 7.03
N ASP A 96 -17.23 7.22 7.31
CA ASP A 96 -17.73 6.98 8.67
C ASP A 96 -16.66 6.41 9.61
N MET A 97 -15.70 5.66 9.09
CA MET A 97 -14.59 5.14 9.88
C MET A 97 -13.66 6.24 10.38
N PHE A 98 -13.43 7.28 9.57
CA PHE A 98 -12.67 8.45 10.00
C PHE A 98 -13.46 9.31 11.00
N LEU A 99 -14.76 9.47 10.81
CA LEU A 99 -15.62 10.20 11.71
C LEU A 99 -15.72 9.49 13.07
N ASN A 100 -15.91 8.16 13.07
CA ASN A 100 -15.92 7.36 14.28
C ASN A 100 -14.59 7.46 15.03
N LEU A 101 -13.44 7.39 14.32
CA LEU A 101 -12.14 7.56 14.96
C LEU A 101 -11.99 8.93 15.63
N ALA A 102 -12.53 10.00 15.02
CA ALA A 102 -12.49 11.35 15.57
C ALA A 102 -13.42 11.54 16.79
N THR A 103 -14.47 10.75 16.92
CA THR A 103 -15.48 10.84 18.00
C THR A 103 -15.31 9.77 19.10
N THR A 104 -14.43 8.77 18.89
CA THR A 104 -14.16 7.70 19.86
C THR A 104 -13.55 8.26 21.15
N ASN A 105 -14.13 7.91 22.28
CA ASN A 105 -13.59 8.27 23.59
C ASN A 105 -12.45 7.31 24.04
N SER A 106 -11.72 7.68 25.08
CA SER A 106 -10.54 6.93 25.53
C SER A 106 -10.88 5.52 26.06
N SER A 107 -12.06 5.28 26.63
CA SER A 107 -12.47 3.97 27.13
C SER A 107 -12.81 3.01 25.98
N GLU A 108 -13.53 3.49 24.97
CA GLU A 108 -13.83 2.74 23.76
C GLU A 108 -12.55 2.43 22.97
N ALA A 109 -11.60 3.39 22.90
CA ALA A 109 -10.32 3.17 22.26
C ALA A 109 -9.50 2.06 22.95
N MET A 110 -9.52 1.96 24.28
CA MET A 110 -8.81 0.91 25.02
C MET A 110 -9.43 -0.48 24.78
N GLU A 111 -10.74 -0.59 24.78
CA GLU A 111 -11.44 -1.85 24.50
C GLU A 111 -11.17 -2.33 23.06
N LEU A 112 -11.13 -1.39 22.09
CA LEU A 112 -10.75 -1.71 20.73
C LEU A 112 -9.30 -2.17 20.61
N LEU A 113 -8.37 -1.57 21.37
CA LEU A 113 -6.94 -1.93 21.34
C LEU A 113 -6.69 -3.39 21.76
N ASP A 114 -7.39 -3.91 22.75
CA ASP A 114 -7.25 -5.30 23.19
C ASP A 114 -7.66 -6.29 22.08
N ASN A 115 -8.69 -5.95 21.31
CA ASN A 115 -9.14 -6.75 20.17
C ASN A 115 -8.22 -6.59 18.93
N LEU A 116 -7.48 -5.48 18.85
CA LEU A 116 -6.61 -5.16 17.70
C LEU A 116 -5.22 -5.76 17.77
N LEU A 117 -4.82 -6.34 18.89
CA LEU A 117 -3.44 -6.78 19.12
C LEU A 117 -2.87 -7.67 17.99
N PRO A 118 -3.60 -8.67 17.43
CA PRO A 118 -3.07 -9.47 16.32
C PRO A 118 -2.84 -8.66 15.04
N ALA A 119 -3.73 -7.71 14.73
CA ALA A 119 -3.58 -6.83 13.57
C ALA A 119 -2.38 -5.89 13.74
N LEU A 120 -2.20 -5.34 14.93
CA LEU A 120 -1.04 -4.48 15.26
C LEU A 120 0.28 -5.25 15.14
N ILE A 121 0.34 -6.49 15.64
CA ILE A 121 1.53 -7.35 15.49
C ILE A 121 1.83 -7.57 14.00
N THR A 122 0.82 -7.86 13.18
CA THR A 122 0.99 -8.07 11.75
C THR A 122 1.55 -6.82 11.07
N ILE A 123 1.02 -5.64 11.39
CA ILE A 123 1.49 -4.35 10.87
C ILE A 123 2.93 -4.07 11.28
N VAL A 124 3.25 -4.27 12.56
CA VAL A 124 4.61 -4.07 13.07
C VAL A 124 5.61 -4.97 12.35
N ILE A 125 5.29 -6.25 12.15
CA ILE A 125 6.16 -7.20 11.45
C ILE A 125 6.32 -6.84 9.97
N LEU A 126 5.27 -6.36 9.32
CA LEU A 126 5.26 -6.09 7.88
C LEU A 126 5.89 -4.74 7.53
N TYR A 127 5.46 -3.66 8.21
CA TYR A 127 5.80 -2.29 7.79
C TYR A 127 7.01 -1.72 8.52
N ILE A 128 7.19 -1.99 9.82
CA ILE A 128 8.30 -1.39 10.60
C ILE A 128 9.67 -1.83 10.06
N PRO A 129 9.95 -3.12 9.78
CA PRO A 129 11.23 -3.51 9.20
C PRO A 129 11.49 -2.87 7.83
N ALA A 130 10.45 -2.72 6.99
CA ALA A 130 10.60 -2.08 5.69
C ALA A 130 10.98 -0.59 5.83
N LEU A 131 10.33 0.16 6.75
CA LEU A 131 10.65 1.56 7.04
C LEU A 131 12.07 1.71 7.61
N ILE A 132 12.48 0.84 8.53
CA ILE A 132 13.86 0.83 9.08
C ILE A 132 14.87 0.57 7.96
N LEU A 133 14.65 -0.43 7.11
CA LEU A 133 15.52 -0.73 5.96
C LEU A 133 15.56 0.43 4.97
N GLY A 134 14.43 1.11 4.75
CA GLY A 134 14.36 2.33 3.95
C GLY A 134 15.23 3.44 4.53
N MET A 135 15.17 3.68 5.85
CA MET A 135 16.00 4.66 6.54
C MET A 135 17.49 4.30 6.45
N ILE A 136 17.83 3.03 6.69
CA ILE A 136 19.22 2.55 6.55
C ILE A 136 19.74 2.77 5.11
N SER A 137 18.89 2.56 4.09
CA SER A 137 19.26 2.81 2.69
C SER A 137 19.55 4.29 2.43
N ILE A 138 18.78 5.20 3.05
CA ILE A 138 18.99 6.65 2.95
C ILE A 138 20.32 7.05 3.63
N VAL A 139 20.46 6.70 4.92
CA VAL A 139 21.62 7.08 5.74
C VAL A 139 22.93 6.56 5.13
N ARG A 140 22.93 5.31 4.64
CA ARG A 140 24.09 4.71 3.99
C ARG A 140 24.28 5.14 2.53
N LYS A 141 23.46 6.07 2.02
CA LYS A 141 23.51 6.60 0.65
C LYS A 141 23.57 5.48 -0.42
N ARG A 142 22.88 4.38 -0.17
CA ARG A 142 22.87 3.24 -1.09
C ARG A 142 22.06 3.58 -2.33
N MET A 143 22.61 3.28 -3.51
CA MET A 143 21.98 3.64 -4.78
C MET A 143 21.85 2.43 -5.70
N LEU A 144 20.73 2.34 -6.37
CA LEU A 144 20.50 1.41 -7.48
C LEU A 144 21.31 1.82 -8.70
N SER A 145 21.68 0.83 -9.52
CA SER A 145 22.36 1.10 -10.78
C SER A 145 21.42 1.80 -11.78
N VAL A 146 21.96 2.70 -12.59
CA VAL A 146 21.15 3.39 -13.63
C VAL A 146 20.57 2.40 -14.62
N ARG A 147 21.32 1.32 -14.93
CA ARG A 147 20.87 0.26 -15.83
C ARG A 147 19.64 -0.48 -15.24
N PHE A 148 19.66 -0.79 -13.94
CA PHE A 148 18.52 -1.39 -13.24
C PHE A 148 17.30 -0.47 -13.31
N ILE A 149 17.42 0.79 -12.89
CA ILE A 149 16.31 1.76 -12.91
C ILE A 149 15.69 1.89 -14.31
N ARG A 150 16.52 1.97 -15.36
CA ARG A 150 16.01 2.08 -16.74
C ARG A 150 15.23 0.84 -17.16
N ARG A 151 15.71 -0.34 -16.80
CA ARG A 151 15.03 -1.62 -17.07
C ARG A 151 13.68 -1.68 -16.32
N GLU A 152 13.70 -1.37 -15.02
CA GLU A 152 12.49 -1.47 -14.18
C GLU A 152 11.45 -0.40 -14.54
N ARG A 153 11.88 0.78 -14.96
CA ARG A 153 10.98 1.82 -15.47
C ARG A 153 10.22 1.38 -16.73
N ARG A 154 10.88 0.67 -17.64
CA ARG A 154 10.20 0.11 -18.82
C ARG A 154 9.14 -0.92 -18.41
N ARG A 155 9.46 -1.80 -17.47
CA ARG A 155 8.52 -2.79 -16.91
C ARG A 155 7.35 -2.09 -16.21
N ALA A 156 7.62 -1.04 -15.44
CA ALA A 156 6.60 -0.26 -14.76
C ALA A 156 5.59 0.36 -15.74
N TRP A 157 6.06 0.89 -16.88
CA TRP A 157 5.18 1.41 -17.93
C TRP A 157 4.30 0.32 -18.55
N VAL A 158 4.82 -0.87 -18.76
CA VAL A 158 4.03 -2.01 -19.27
C VAL A 158 2.95 -2.41 -18.27
N VAL A 159 3.31 -2.53 -16.99
CA VAL A 159 2.36 -2.87 -15.92
C VAL A 159 1.29 -1.78 -15.78
N LEU A 160 1.68 -0.50 -15.83
CA LEU A 160 0.75 0.62 -15.76
C LEU A 160 -0.21 0.60 -16.96
N GLY A 161 0.29 0.37 -18.16
CA GLY A 161 -0.53 0.25 -19.36
C GLY A 161 -1.54 -0.91 -19.25
N ALA A 162 -1.10 -2.07 -18.78
CA ALA A 162 -2.00 -3.19 -18.51
C ALA A 162 -3.04 -2.84 -17.43
N GLY A 163 -2.65 -2.12 -16.38
CA GLY A 163 -3.55 -1.62 -15.35
C GLY A 163 -4.62 -0.66 -15.90
N LEU A 164 -4.23 0.27 -16.77
CA LEU A 164 -5.17 1.20 -17.42
C LEU A 164 -6.16 0.47 -18.36
N VAL A 165 -5.68 -0.51 -19.11
CA VAL A 165 -6.54 -1.35 -19.96
C VAL A 165 -7.54 -2.14 -19.12
N SER A 166 -7.07 -2.74 -18.01
CA SER A 166 -7.93 -3.48 -17.07
C SER A 166 -8.96 -2.57 -16.41
N LEU A 167 -8.58 -1.33 -16.07
CA LEU A 167 -9.50 -0.33 -15.53
C LEU A 167 -10.59 0.04 -16.54
N GLY A 168 -10.19 0.31 -17.78
CA GLY A 168 -11.16 0.59 -18.87
C GLY A 168 -12.12 -0.58 -19.08
N ALA A 169 -11.62 -1.82 -19.04
CA ALA A 169 -12.45 -3.02 -19.12
C ALA A 169 -13.38 -3.15 -17.89
N ALA A 170 -12.92 -2.80 -16.68
CA ALA A 170 -13.77 -2.83 -15.48
C ALA A 170 -14.96 -1.86 -15.63
N PHE A 171 -14.75 -0.64 -16.08
CA PHE A 171 -15.83 0.33 -16.33
C PHE A 171 -16.82 -0.11 -17.42
N LEU A 172 -16.34 -0.84 -18.43
CA LEU A 172 -17.19 -1.32 -19.51
C LEU A 172 -18.05 -2.51 -19.10
N LEU A 173 -17.50 -3.40 -18.28
CA LEU A 173 -18.12 -4.66 -17.89
C LEU A 173 -18.95 -4.56 -16.61
N ASP A 174 -18.58 -3.66 -15.71
CA ASP A 174 -19.27 -3.43 -14.45
C ASP A 174 -19.68 -1.95 -14.32
N LYS A 175 -20.95 -1.66 -14.62
CA LYS A 175 -21.52 -0.32 -14.52
C LYS A 175 -21.58 0.22 -13.08
N LYS A 176 -21.39 -0.63 -12.07
CA LYS A 176 -21.39 -0.25 -10.65
C LYS A 176 -20.00 0.04 -10.12
N TYR A 177 -18.95 -0.28 -10.90
CA TYR A 177 -17.59 -0.06 -10.47
C TYR A 177 -17.25 1.43 -10.43
N GLU A 178 -16.82 1.91 -9.26
CA GLU A 178 -16.41 3.30 -9.03
C GLU A 178 -15.01 3.36 -8.42
N MET A 179 -14.09 4.11 -9.01
CA MET A 179 -12.72 4.25 -8.48
C MET A 179 -12.69 4.87 -7.08
N THR A 180 -13.64 5.73 -6.78
CA THR A 180 -13.73 6.44 -5.49
C THR A 180 -14.18 5.56 -4.33
N SER A 181 -14.87 4.47 -4.62
CA SER A 181 -15.29 3.48 -3.63
C SER A 181 -14.47 2.19 -3.69
N ASP A 182 -14.14 1.71 -4.89
CA ASP A 182 -13.71 0.33 -5.09
C ASP A 182 -12.20 0.18 -5.31
N LEU A 183 -11.48 1.26 -5.62
CA LEU A 183 -10.04 1.22 -5.91
C LEU A 183 -9.20 1.79 -4.75
N TYR A 184 -8.50 0.92 -4.02
CA TYR A 184 -7.45 1.36 -3.10
C TYR A 184 -6.16 1.71 -3.90
N PRO A 185 -5.48 2.83 -3.65
CA PRO A 185 -5.67 3.82 -2.58
C PRO A 185 -6.49 5.08 -2.96
N VAL A 186 -7.15 5.09 -4.13
CA VAL A 186 -7.94 6.26 -4.59
C VAL A 186 -9.08 6.55 -3.63
N ASN A 187 -9.80 5.52 -3.20
CA ASN A 187 -10.87 5.62 -2.22
C ASN A 187 -10.41 6.24 -0.89
N VAL A 188 -9.22 5.89 -0.43
CA VAL A 188 -8.65 6.45 0.81
C VAL A 188 -8.43 7.95 0.66
N CYS A 189 -7.78 8.36 -0.43
CA CYS A 189 -7.54 9.79 -0.69
C CYS A 189 -8.87 10.56 -0.78
N TYR A 190 -9.86 10.01 -1.48
CA TYR A 190 -11.18 10.60 -1.61
C TYR A 190 -11.88 10.74 -0.26
N ASN A 191 -11.94 9.64 0.52
CA ASN A 191 -12.66 9.60 1.80
C ASN A 191 -11.98 10.45 2.88
N VAL A 192 -10.64 10.56 2.88
CA VAL A 192 -9.93 11.49 3.78
C VAL A 192 -10.30 12.94 3.49
N VAL A 193 -10.29 13.33 2.20
CA VAL A 193 -10.67 14.70 1.81
C VAL A 193 -12.13 14.98 2.18
N LEU A 194 -13.02 14.03 1.94
CA LEU A 194 -14.44 14.15 2.27
C LEU A 194 -14.66 14.26 3.79
N ALA A 195 -14.01 13.41 4.59
CA ALA A 195 -14.08 13.47 6.05
C ALA A 195 -13.58 14.82 6.59
N LEU A 196 -12.44 15.30 6.08
CA LEU A 196 -11.92 16.63 6.48
C LEU A 196 -12.88 17.76 6.11
N SER A 197 -13.57 17.68 4.98
CA SER A 197 -14.56 18.69 4.60
C SER A 197 -15.79 18.69 5.53
N LEU A 198 -16.21 17.50 6.01
CA LEU A 198 -17.35 17.36 6.92
C LEU A 198 -17.02 17.81 8.37
N ILE A 199 -15.78 17.66 8.80
CA ILE A 199 -15.33 18.12 10.14
C ILE A 199 -15.25 19.66 10.21
N HIS A 200 -15.07 20.34 9.07
CA HIS A 200 -14.95 21.79 8.99
C HIS A 200 -16.30 22.52 8.76
N ILE A 201 -17.41 21.81 8.62
CA ILE A 201 -18.75 22.37 8.53
C ILE A 201 -19.41 22.31 9.90
#